data_4591cee86a008dee1212519a7b900bf3
#
_entry.id   4591cee86a008dee1212519a7b900bf3
#
_cell.length_a   1.000
_cell.length_b   1.000
_cell.length_c   1.000
_cell.angle_alpha   90.00
_cell.angle_beta   90.00
_cell.angle_gamma   90.00
#
_symmetry.space_group_name_H-M   'P 1'
#
loop_
_entity.id
_entity.type
_entity.pdbx_description
1 polymer ?
#
loop_
_entity_poly.entity_id
_entity_poly.type
_entity_poly.pdbx_seq_one_letter_code
_entity_poly.pdbx_strand_id
1 'polypeptide(L)'
;SIPERIIAADTTTLSYAFMLDENGHAIPIPDKTPSLYAYLPMEDRRYLFPFYINADFELSSNRQNAKQVSVWNEFLFYNIGKSIVSWVSTLASKAHPSYLSLLPKELLTEELEESKVDKLAKQFNRGYTESLVTTPFILNDKNEVVCQSDIIIDESGFADIIGASDFCDLYRLNKRLINSEINIEPLKISNIFSGIEHLQTSNVVERILDKKNRISILRYWLSISKELRFLVLNHIANMPGNRKNLDDQIADIPAFTSMGRLYSFNKLLTSR
;
A
#
# COMPACT_ATOMS: atom_id res chain seq x y z
N SER A 1 14.57 33.95 10.87
CA SER A 1 15.88 33.59 11.46
C SER A 1 15.71 32.32 12.28
N ILE A 2 16.70 31.43 12.25
CA ILE A 2 16.74 30.25 13.12
C ILE A 2 16.97 30.73 14.55
N PRO A 3 16.20 30.26 15.56
CA PRO A 3 16.42 30.65 16.95
C PRO A 3 17.85 30.37 17.43
N GLU A 4 18.45 31.25 18.21
CA GLU A 4 19.84 31.12 18.69
C GLU A 4 20.11 29.79 19.40
N ARG A 5 19.14 29.31 20.19
CA ARG A 5 19.21 27.99 20.89
C ARG A 5 19.39 26.82 19.90
N ILE A 6 18.87 26.96 18.67
CA ILE A 6 18.93 25.93 17.63
C ILE A 6 20.23 26.06 16.84
N ILE A 7 20.74 27.29 16.65
CA ILE A 7 22.06 27.54 16.03
C ILE A 7 23.18 26.93 16.88
N ALA A 8 23.00 26.91 18.21
CA ALA A 8 23.96 26.33 19.14
C ALA A 8 23.91 24.81 19.24
N ALA A 9 22.85 24.18 18.69
CA ALA A 9 22.69 22.71 18.69
C ALA A 9 23.10 22.16 17.32
N ASP A 10 24.09 21.30 17.26
CA ASP A 10 24.53 20.64 16.03
C ASP A 10 23.48 19.66 15.47
N THR A 11 22.53 19.23 16.29
CA THR A 11 21.50 18.24 15.95
C THR A 11 20.16 18.54 16.62
N THR A 12 19.07 18.10 16.00
CA THR A 12 17.73 18.04 16.61
C THR A 12 17.16 16.64 16.50
N THR A 13 16.26 16.29 17.40
CA THR A 13 15.65 14.96 17.45
C THR A 13 14.18 15.02 17.03
N LEU A 14 13.80 14.13 16.12
CA LEU A 14 12.41 13.81 15.84
C LEU A 14 12.06 12.50 16.56
N SER A 15 11.03 12.53 17.39
CA SER A 15 10.54 11.33 18.09
C SER A 15 9.14 11.01 17.62
N TYR A 16 8.89 9.73 17.34
CA TYR A 16 7.60 9.21 16.92
C TYR A 16 7.07 8.22 17.96
N ALA A 17 5.76 8.25 18.21
CA ALA A 17 5.09 7.28 19.05
C ALA A 17 3.73 6.90 18.47
N PHE A 18 3.34 5.65 18.64
CA PHE A 18 2.05 5.10 18.21
C PHE A 18 1.37 4.38 19.38
N MET A 19 0.11 4.03 19.20
CA MET A 19 -0.61 3.22 20.16
C MET A 19 -0.44 1.73 19.87
N LEU A 20 -0.55 0.92 20.92
CA LEU A 20 -0.66 -0.54 20.79
C LEU A 20 -2.09 -0.95 21.14
N ASP A 21 -2.61 -1.94 20.40
CA ASP A 21 -3.84 -2.63 20.79
C ASP A 21 -3.60 -3.63 21.94
N GLU A 22 -4.65 -4.33 22.36
CA GLU A 22 -4.59 -5.33 23.43
C GLU A 22 -3.66 -6.52 23.11
N ASN A 23 -3.36 -6.74 21.84
CA ASN A 23 -2.47 -7.80 21.36
C ASN A 23 -1.03 -7.31 21.13
N GLY A 24 -0.76 -6.03 21.38
CA GLY A 24 0.54 -5.41 21.16
C GLY A 24 0.79 -5.02 19.70
N HIS A 25 -0.23 -4.97 18.85
CA HIS A 25 -0.09 -4.52 17.47
C HIS A 25 -0.11 -2.99 17.39
N ALA A 26 0.70 -2.44 16.49
CA ALA A 26 0.73 -1.01 16.22
C ALA A 26 -0.59 -0.56 15.57
N ILE A 27 -1.23 0.44 16.18
CA ILE A 27 -2.47 1.05 15.69
C ILE A 27 -2.36 2.59 15.69
N PRO A 28 -3.12 3.27 14.82
CA PRO A 28 -3.17 4.73 14.80
C PRO A 28 -3.80 5.28 16.08
N ILE A 29 -3.41 6.51 16.43
CA ILE A 29 -4.08 7.27 17.48
C ILE A 29 -5.50 7.64 17.06
N PRO A 30 -6.44 7.88 18.00
CA PRO A 30 -7.81 8.24 17.66
C PRO A 30 -7.88 9.51 16.81
N ASP A 31 -8.81 9.54 15.85
CA ASP A 31 -9.05 10.70 15.00
C ASP A 31 -9.24 11.99 15.81
N LYS A 32 -8.74 13.09 15.24
CA LYS A 32 -8.79 14.44 15.86
C LYS A 32 -7.98 14.60 17.15
N THR A 33 -7.20 13.60 17.55
CA THR A 33 -6.26 13.75 18.66
C THR A 33 -5.11 14.66 18.23
N PRO A 34 -4.71 15.65 19.06
CA PRO A 34 -3.50 16.43 18.81
C PRO A 34 -2.28 15.52 18.66
N SER A 35 -1.61 15.60 17.54
CA SER A 35 -0.51 14.68 17.17
C SER A 35 0.89 15.31 17.32
N LEU A 36 0.97 16.64 17.39
CA LEU A 36 2.23 17.36 17.50
C LEU A 36 2.55 17.76 18.94
N TYR A 37 3.81 17.62 19.31
CA TYR A 37 4.35 17.96 20.63
C TYR A 37 5.62 18.81 20.48
N ALA A 38 5.68 19.87 21.25
CA ALA A 38 6.90 20.64 21.52
C ALA A 38 7.17 20.56 23.04
N TYR A 39 7.54 19.35 23.55
CA TYR A 39 7.52 18.89 24.92
C TYR A 39 6.11 18.75 25.52
N LEU A 40 5.22 19.70 25.23
CA LEU A 40 3.80 19.68 25.59
C LEU A 40 2.95 19.51 24.33
N PRO A 41 1.74 18.95 24.45
CA PRO A 41 0.85 18.82 23.32
C PRO A 41 0.51 20.19 22.72
N MET A 42 0.49 20.25 21.39
CA MET A 42 0.08 21.43 20.64
C MET A 42 -1.40 21.27 20.26
N GLU A 43 -2.15 22.36 20.27
CA GLU A 43 -3.57 22.36 19.88
C GLU A 43 -3.77 22.53 18.37
N ASP A 44 -2.70 22.45 17.58
CA ASP A 44 -2.71 22.68 16.14
C ASP A 44 -3.42 21.56 15.38
N ARG A 45 -4.70 21.74 15.10
CA ARG A 45 -5.53 20.77 14.40
C ARG A 45 -5.37 20.76 12.88
N ARG A 46 -4.52 21.60 12.33
CA ARG A 46 -4.22 21.59 10.88
C ARG A 46 -3.38 20.40 10.46
N TYR A 47 -2.61 19.87 11.40
CA TYR A 47 -1.66 18.80 11.16
C TYR A 47 -2.02 17.60 12.04
N LEU A 48 -2.94 16.76 11.55
CA LEU A 48 -3.36 15.56 12.24
C LEU A 48 -2.69 14.35 11.62
N PHE A 49 -1.83 13.70 12.39
CA PHE A 49 -1.14 12.49 11.98
C PHE A 49 -1.71 11.29 12.72
N PRO A 50 -1.63 10.07 12.18
CA PRO A 50 -2.09 8.86 12.87
C PRO A 50 -1.14 8.39 13.99
N PHE A 51 -0.17 9.19 14.38
CA PHE A 51 0.84 8.94 15.42
C PHE A 51 1.26 10.26 16.06
N TYR A 52 1.95 10.19 17.19
CA TYR A 52 2.51 11.36 17.87
C TYR A 52 3.88 11.72 17.34
N ILE A 53 4.15 13.02 17.22
CA ILE A 53 5.43 13.59 16.81
C ILE A 53 5.89 14.58 17.86
N ASN A 54 7.07 14.37 18.46
CA ASN A 54 7.71 15.35 19.33
C ASN A 54 8.98 15.89 18.65
N ALA A 55 9.07 17.22 18.56
CA ALA A 55 10.21 17.93 18.01
C ALA A 55 10.36 19.34 18.61
N ASP A 56 11.49 19.97 18.35
CA ASP A 56 11.78 21.33 18.79
C ASP A 56 11.09 22.38 17.89
N PHE A 57 9.75 22.32 17.81
CA PHE A 57 9.00 23.27 17.01
C PHE A 57 9.13 24.70 17.53
N GLU A 58 9.27 25.67 16.63
CA GLU A 58 9.09 27.08 16.92
C GLU A 58 7.58 27.37 17.02
N LEU A 59 7.15 27.79 18.20
CA LEU A 59 5.73 28.01 18.47
C LEU A 59 5.32 29.45 18.13
N SER A 60 4.04 29.63 17.83
CA SER A 60 3.39 30.94 17.76
C SER A 60 3.33 31.61 19.15
N SER A 61 2.98 32.90 19.19
CA SER A 61 2.94 33.67 20.44
C SER A 61 2.02 33.08 21.52
N ASN A 62 0.94 32.39 21.12
CA ASN A 62 0.03 31.68 22.04
C ASN A 62 0.57 30.31 22.50
N ARG A 63 1.70 29.85 21.96
CA ARG A 63 2.36 28.57 22.26
C ARG A 63 1.52 27.31 21.95
N GLN A 64 0.43 27.46 21.24
CA GLN A 64 -0.49 26.35 20.92
C GLN A 64 -0.29 25.80 19.51
N ASN A 65 0.26 26.59 18.61
CA ASN A 65 0.38 26.24 17.20
C ASN A 65 1.84 26.35 16.71
N ALA A 66 2.18 25.58 15.69
CA ALA A 66 3.43 25.76 14.97
C ALA A 66 3.45 27.13 14.26
N LYS A 67 4.55 27.87 14.41
CA LYS A 67 4.73 29.14 13.73
C LYS A 67 4.86 28.94 12.23
N GLN A 68 3.91 29.52 11.48
CA GLN A 68 3.83 29.34 10.02
C GLN A 68 4.99 29.94 9.25
N VAL A 69 5.47 31.08 9.68
CA VAL A 69 6.60 31.79 9.04
C VAL A 69 7.87 31.43 9.82
N SER A 70 8.32 30.21 9.68
CA SER A 70 9.53 29.70 10.32
C SER A 70 10.27 28.73 9.40
N VAL A 71 11.46 29.15 8.95
CA VAL A 71 12.35 28.28 8.16
C VAL A 71 12.73 27.00 8.91
N TRP A 72 12.80 27.09 10.24
CA TRP A 72 13.07 25.93 11.08
C TRP A 72 11.90 24.93 11.07
N ASN A 73 10.68 25.40 11.22
CA ASN A 73 9.52 24.52 11.13
C ASN A 73 9.35 23.95 9.71
N GLU A 74 9.62 24.73 8.66
CA GLU A 74 9.64 24.24 7.28
C GLU A 74 10.64 23.06 7.15
N PHE A 75 11.83 23.20 7.71
CA PHE A 75 12.84 22.14 7.75
C PHE A 75 12.36 20.90 8.53
N LEU A 76 11.76 21.10 9.71
CA LEU A 76 11.22 19.99 10.52
C LEU A 76 10.10 19.25 9.76
N PHE A 77 9.13 19.95 9.20
CA PHE A 77 8.02 19.35 8.46
C PHE A 77 8.49 18.55 7.24
N TYR A 78 9.47 19.06 6.49
CA TYR A 78 10.07 18.29 5.40
C TYR A 78 10.72 17.00 5.91
N ASN A 79 11.49 17.06 6.98
CA ASN A 79 12.17 15.89 7.53
C ASN A 79 11.20 14.92 8.21
N ILE A 80 10.10 15.38 8.80
CA ILE A 80 9.01 14.54 9.27
C ILE A 80 8.47 13.75 8.08
N GLY A 81 8.04 14.41 7.00
CA GLY A 81 7.55 13.73 5.81
C GLY A 81 8.55 12.72 5.24
N LYS A 82 9.82 13.08 5.20
CA LYS A 82 10.88 12.24 4.66
C LYS A 82 11.19 11.00 5.52
N SER A 83 11.04 11.08 6.83
CA SER A 83 11.46 10.01 7.76
C SER A 83 10.33 9.07 8.21
N ILE A 84 9.06 9.48 8.10
CA ILE A 84 7.94 8.65 8.60
C ILE A 84 7.82 7.32 7.87
N VAL A 85 8.06 7.26 6.56
CA VAL A 85 7.97 6.01 5.80
C VAL A 85 9.06 5.03 6.25
N SER A 86 10.28 5.53 6.46
CA SER A 86 11.38 4.71 7.00
C SER A 86 11.08 4.25 8.43
N TRP A 87 10.51 5.13 9.27
CA TRP A 87 10.12 4.75 10.62
C TRP A 87 9.02 3.67 10.61
N VAL A 88 7.94 3.86 9.84
CA VAL A 88 6.87 2.85 9.70
C VAL A 88 7.40 1.55 9.12
N SER A 89 8.37 1.60 8.20
CA SER A 89 9.04 0.44 7.65
C SER A 89 9.71 -0.45 8.73
N THR A 90 10.17 0.13 9.83
CA THR A 90 10.74 -0.66 10.95
C THR A 90 9.71 -1.58 11.62
N LEU A 91 8.41 -1.29 11.45
CA LEU A 91 7.29 -2.09 11.96
C LEU A 91 6.79 -3.13 10.94
N ALA A 92 7.34 -3.15 9.72
CA ALA A 92 6.91 -4.03 8.64
C ALA A 92 7.20 -5.49 8.97
N SER A 93 6.29 -6.10 9.72
CA SER A 93 6.37 -7.50 10.14
C SER A 93 4.99 -8.06 10.41
N LYS A 94 4.87 -9.39 10.47
CA LYS A 94 3.63 -10.08 10.86
C LYS A 94 3.20 -9.79 12.29
N ALA A 95 4.11 -9.32 13.15
CA ALA A 95 3.79 -8.91 14.52
C ALA A 95 2.96 -7.61 14.56
N HIS A 96 2.99 -6.82 13.49
CA HIS A 96 2.23 -5.57 13.38
C HIS A 96 1.44 -5.53 12.06
N PRO A 97 0.42 -6.38 11.86
CA PRO A 97 -0.27 -6.52 10.57
C PRO A 97 -0.93 -5.22 10.08
N SER A 98 -1.23 -4.30 10.98
CA SER A 98 -1.86 -3.00 10.66
C SER A 98 -0.88 -1.82 10.58
N TYR A 99 0.44 -2.06 10.54
CA TYR A 99 1.45 -0.99 10.55
C TYR A 99 1.26 0.05 9.43
N LEU A 100 0.73 -0.36 8.27
CA LEU A 100 0.43 0.55 7.16
C LEU A 100 -0.62 1.61 7.51
N SER A 101 -1.46 1.37 8.53
CA SER A 101 -2.44 2.36 9.00
C SER A 101 -1.79 3.57 9.69
N LEU A 102 -0.52 3.46 10.04
CA LEU A 102 0.27 4.58 10.58
C LEU A 102 0.74 5.54 9.47
N LEU A 103 0.66 5.18 8.19
CA LEU A 103 0.96 6.11 7.11
C LEU A 103 -0.21 7.08 6.90
N PRO A 104 0.04 8.39 6.78
CA PRO A 104 -1.00 9.34 6.38
C PRO A 104 -1.63 8.92 5.05
N LYS A 105 -2.96 8.87 5.01
CA LYS A 105 -3.72 8.44 3.83
C LYS A 105 -3.93 9.54 2.80
N GLU A 106 -3.75 10.78 3.22
CA GLU A 106 -3.94 11.98 2.41
C GLU A 106 -2.79 12.95 2.65
N LEU A 107 -2.49 13.75 1.66
CA LEU A 107 -1.59 14.87 1.83
C LEU A 107 -2.25 15.94 2.70
N LEU A 108 -1.44 16.69 3.43
CA LEU A 108 -1.92 17.83 4.20
C LEU A 108 -2.47 18.91 3.26
N THR A 109 -3.52 19.58 3.67
CA THR A 109 -4.09 20.71 2.92
C THR A 109 -3.09 21.87 2.88
N GLU A 110 -2.70 22.27 1.67
CA GLU A 110 -1.72 23.35 1.45
C GLU A 110 -2.35 24.74 1.40
N GLU A 111 -3.67 24.84 1.54
CA GLU A 111 -4.39 26.12 1.54
C GLU A 111 -4.77 26.54 2.97
N LEU A 112 -4.47 27.79 3.29
CA LEU A 112 -4.94 28.49 4.49
C LEU A 112 -6.10 29.41 4.12
N GLU A 113 -6.78 29.93 5.12
CA GLU A 113 -7.76 31.00 4.94
C GLU A 113 -7.17 32.15 4.11
N GLU A 114 -8.02 32.83 3.32
CA GLU A 114 -7.63 33.92 2.42
C GLU A 114 -6.66 33.53 1.29
N SER A 115 -6.71 32.28 0.81
CA SER A 115 -5.85 31.77 -0.30
C SER A 115 -4.34 31.85 -0.02
N LYS A 116 -3.95 31.87 1.24
CA LYS A 116 -2.55 31.76 1.64
C LYS A 116 -2.07 30.33 1.59
N VAL A 117 -0.83 30.13 1.16
CA VAL A 117 -0.21 28.80 1.09
C VAL A 117 0.32 28.40 2.48
N ASP A 118 -0.08 27.20 2.95
CA ASP A 118 0.53 26.57 4.12
C ASP A 118 1.89 25.95 3.73
N LYS A 119 2.95 26.70 4.05
CA LYS A 119 4.32 26.28 3.73
C LYS A 119 4.74 25.02 4.49
N LEU A 120 4.23 24.82 5.71
CA LEU A 120 4.58 23.66 6.52
C LEU A 120 3.95 22.41 5.92
N ALA A 121 2.67 22.47 5.57
CA ALA A 121 1.97 21.39 4.86
C ALA A 121 2.68 21.04 3.54
N LYS A 122 3.04 22.05 2.76
CA LYS A 122 3.77 21.87 1.49
C LYS A 122 5.12 21.16 1.68
N GLN A 123 5.89 21.54 2.69
CA GLN A 123 7.18 20.90 2.96
C GLN A 123 7.00 19.46 3.45
N PHE A 124 6.01 19.18 4.31
CA PHE A 124 5.66 17.82 4.70
C PHE A 124 5.29 16.98 3.48
N ASN A 125 4.33 17.43 2.67
CA ASN A 125 3.85 16.74 1.49
C ASN A 125 4.99 16.39 0.52
N ARG A 126 5.90 17.33 0.31
CA ARG A 126 7.10 17.11 -0.50
C ARG A 126 7.97 15.99 0.07
N GLY A 127 8.36 16.07 1.35
CA GLY A 127 9.20 15.06 1.98
C GLY A 127 8.53 13.69 2.00
N TYR A 128 7.21 13.64 2.26
CA TYR A 128 6.44 12.41 2.30
C TYR A 128 6.34 11.75 0.92
N THR A 129 6.03 12.51 -0.12
CA THR A 129 5.95 11.99 -1.49
C THR A 129 7.31 11.46 -1.96
N GLU A 130 8.40 12.18 -1.70
CA GLU A 130 9.76 11.74 -2.01
C GLU A 130 10.07 10.40 -1.30
N SER A 131 9.70 10.27 -0.04
CA SER A 131 9.96 9.07 0.78
C SER A 131 9.14 7.86 0.32
N LEU A 132 7.87 8.05 -0.02
CA LEU A 132 7.01 6.97 -0.53
C LEU A 132 7.56 6.31 -1.80
N VAL A 133 8.22 7.08 -2.65
CA VAL A 133 8.79 6.57 -3.91
C VAL A 133 10.10 5.80 -3.67
N THR A 134 10.91 6.26 -2.71
CA THR A 134 12.29 5.79 -2.57
C THR A 134 12.53 4.81 -1.43
N THR A 135 11.63 4.77 -0.45
CA THR A 135 11.82 3.96 0.76
C THR A 135 11.07 2.64 0.66
N PRO A 136 11.71 1.49 0.87
CA PRO A 136 11.00 0.22 1.04
C PRO A 136 10.16 0.24 2.34
N PHE A 137 8.87 -0.12 2.24
CA PHE A 137 7.99 -0.13 3.43
C PHE A 137 6.87 -1.17 3.37
N ILE A 138 6.75 -1.93 2.29
CA ILE A 138 5.68 -2.92 2.12
C ILE A 138 6.26 -4.33 2.25
N LEU A 139 5.68 -5.14 3.12
CA LEU A 139 6.06 -6.54 3.29
C LEU A 139 5.44 -7.38 2.16
N ASN A 140 6.28 -8.05 1.36
CA ASN A 140 5.84 -8.91 0.28
C ASN A 140 5.55 -10.34 0.75
N ASP A 141 5.06 -11.19 -0.14
CA ASP A 141 4.75 -12.61 0.10
C ASP A 141 5.95 -13.47 0.51
N LYS A 142 7.17 -12.99 0.30
CA LYS A 142 8.43 -13.61 0.77
C LYS A 142 8.94 -13.07 2.11
N ASN A 143 8.18 -12.21 2.76
CA ASN A 143 8.57 -11.47 3.97
C ASN A 143 9.76 -10.53 3.78
N GLU A 144 9.92 -9.97 2.60
CA GLU A 144 10.91 -8.94 2.29
C GLU A 144 10.21 -7.58 2.27
N VAL A 145 10.88 -6.55 2.79
CA VAL A 145 10.36 -5.17 2.74
C VAL A 145 10.83 -4.53 1.44
N VAL A 146 9.88 -4.09 0.61
CA VAL A 146 10.12 -3.60 -0.73
C VAL A 146 9.42 -2.25 -0.99
N CYS A 147 9.78 -1.58 -2.07
CA CYS A 147 9.13 -0.34 -2.50
C CYS A 147 7.74 -0.61 -3.09
N GLN A 148 6.88 0.42 -3.08
CA GLN A 148 5.54 0.32 -3.69
C GLN A 148 5.57 -0.03 -5.18
N SER A 149 6.64 0.37 -5.91
CA SER A 149 6.83 0.03 -7.33
C SER A 149 7.01 -1.46 -7.59
N ASP A 150 7.40 -2.23 -6.57
CA ASP A 150 7.73 -3.65 -6.69
C ASP A 150 6.57 -4.55 -6.23
N ILE A 151 5.43 -3.93 -5.92
CA ILE A 151 4.24 -4.60 -5.37
C ILE A 151 3.08 -4.59 -6.36
N ILE A 152 2.30 -5.67 -6.29
CA ILE A 152 1.02 -5.83 -6.95
C ILE A 152 -0.04 -6.21 -5.91
N ILE A 153 -1.22 -5.63 -6.05
CA ILE A 153 -2.43 -6.06 -5.35
C ILE A 153 -3.26 -6.90 -6.33
N ASP A 154 -3.51 -8.16 -5.98
CA ASP A 154 -4.42 -9.01 -6.75
C ASP A 154 -5.88 -8.75 -6.34
N GLU A 155 -6.63 -8.08 -7.18
CA GLU A 155 -8.07 -7.87 -7.02
C GLU A 155 -8.90 -8.96 -7.69
N SER A 156 -8.26 -9.88 -8.41
CA SER A 156 -8.92 -10.99 -9.09
C SER A 156 -9.23 -12.16 -8.15
N GLY A 157 -8.53 -12.26 -7.02
CA GLY A 157 -8.62 -13.37 -6.07
C GLY A 157 -7.97 -14.67 -6.56
N PHE A 158 -7.23 -14.66 -7.67
CA PHE A 158 -6.54 -15.87 -8.14
C PHE A 158 -5.40 -16.30 -7.23
N ALA A 159 -4.68 -15.34 -6.64
CA ALA A 159 -3.59 -15.65 -5.75
C ALA A 159 -4.04 -16.44 -4.51
N ASP A 160 -5.26 -16.19 -4.03
CA ASP A 160 -5.85 -16.91 -2.91
C ASP A 160 -6.13 -18.39 -3.26
N ILE A 161 -6.36 -18.69 -4.54
CA ILE A 161 -6.67 -20.05 -5.01
C ILE A 161 -5.41 -20.85 -5.29
N ILE A 162 -4.43 -20.24 -5.99
CA ILE A 162 -3.23 -20.97 -6.48
C ILE A 162 -1.99 -20.73 -5.64
N GLY A 163 -2.04 -19.79 -4.71
CA GLY A 163 -0.91 -19.36 -3.90
C GLY A 163 -0.11 -18.23 -4.54
N ALA A 164 0.39 -17.31 -3.70
CA ALA A 164 1.07 -16.08 -4.15
C ALA A 164 2.33 -16.35 -5.01
N SER A 165 3.14 -17.34 -4.64
CA SER A 165 4.35 -17.68 -5.40
C SER A 165 4.01 -18.20 -6.78
N ASP A 166 3.10 -19.18 -6.85
CA ASP A 166 2.68 -19.78 -8.11
C ASP A 166 1.99 -18.76 -9.02
N PHE A 167 1.21 -17.84 -8.42
CA PHE A 167 0.59 -16.74 -9.14
C PHE A 167 1.64 -15.85 -9.80
N CYS A 168 2.62 -15.36 -9.05
CA CYS A 168 3.67 -14.50 -9.60
C CYS A 168 4.50 -15.19 -10.69
N ASP A 169 4.86 -16.46 -10.47
CA ASP A 169 5.68 -17.22 -11.38
C ASP A 169 4.91 -17.59 -12.66
N LEU A 170 3.64 -18.00 -12.52
CA LEU A 170 2.77 -18.37 -13.63
C LEU A 170 2.51 -17.19 -14.57
N TYR A 171 2.22 -16.03 -14.02
CA TYR A 171 1.94 -14.82 -14.79
C TYR A 171 3.20 -14.02 -15.15
N ARG A 172 4.39 -14.51 -14.77
CA ARG A 172 5.68 -13.86 -15.03
C ARG A 172 5.68 -12.41 -14.58
N LEU A 173 5.21 -12.17 -13.37
CA LEU A 173 5.21 -10.86 -12.78
C LEU A 173 6.63 -10.52 -12.32
N ASN A 174 7.12 -9.34 -12.72
CA ASN A 174 8.39 -8.81 -12.20
C ASN A 174 8.25 -8.26 -10.78
N LYS A 175 7.01 -8.17 -10.29
CA LYS A 175 6.64 -7.65 -8.98
C LYS A 175 6.10 -8.77 -8.12
N ARG A 176 5.99 -8.52 -6.82
CA ARG A 176 5.51 -9.50 -5.85
C ARG A 176 4.16 -9.07 -5.27
N LEU A 177 3.41 -10.03 -4.75
CA LEU A 177 2.20 -9.75 -3.98
C LEU A 177 2.54 -9.26 -2.58
N ILE A 178 1.62 -8.51 -1.98
CA ILE A 178 1.72 -8.15 -0.56
C ILE A 178 1.52 -9.41 0.28
N ASN A 179 2.20 -9.47 1.43
CA ASN A 179 1.99 -10.54 2.39
C ASN A 179 0.51 -10.57 2.85
N SER A 180 -0.12 -11.74 2.76
CA SER A 180 -1.55 -11.92 3.04
C SER A 180 -1.97 -11.66 4.49
N GLU A 181 -1.02 -11.61 5.42
CA GLU A 181 -1.28 -11.30 6.83
C GLU A 181 -1.31 -9.80 7.11
N ILE A 182 -0.91 -8.96 6.14
CA ILE A 182 -0.87 -7.51 6.30
C ILE A 182 -2.21 -6.88 5.88
N ASN A 183 -2.70 -5.97 6.73
CA ASN A 183 -3.88 -5.18 6.40
C ASN A 183 -3.57 -4.15 5.30
N ILE A 184 -4.10 -4.37 4.12
CA ILE A 184 -3.88 -3.55 2.91
C ILE A 184 -4.94 -2.46 2.69
N GLU A 185 -5.97 -2.37 3.53
CA GLU A 185 -7.01 -1.36 3.37
C GLU A 185 -6.48 0.08 3.28
N PRO A 186 -5.45 0.48 4.06
CA PRO A 186 -4.87 1.81 3.91
C PRO A 186 -4.34 2.10 2.50
N LEU A 187 -3.81 1.08 1.80
CA LEU A 187 -3.26 1.22 0.45
C LEU A 187 -4.36 1.30 -0.62
N LYS A 188 -5.50 0.64 -0.39
CA LYS A 188 -6.62 0.60 -1.35
C LYS A 188 -7.43 1.90 -1.37
N ILE A 189 -7.61 2.53 -0.21
CA ILE A 189 -8.47 3.71 -0.07
C ILE A 189 -7.75 5.03 -0.34
N SER A 190 -6.43 5.01 -0.47
CA SER A 190 -5.62 6.22 -0.62
C SER A 190 -5.01 6.34 -2.02
N ASN A 191 -5.21 7.48 -2.65
CA ASN A 191 -4.61 7.80 -3.95
C ASN A 191 -3.11 8.13 -3.89
N ILE A 192 -2.53 8.23 -2.69
CA ILE A 192 -1.10 8.56 -2.52
C ILE A 192 -0.21 7.40 -2.95
N PHE A 193 -0.69 6.16 -2.84
CA PHE A 193 0.06 4.95 -3.18
C PHE A 193 -0.06 4.57 -4.66
N SER A 194 0.00 5.57 -5.55
CA SER A 194 -0.17 5.40 -7.00
C SER A 194 0.90 4.55 -7.69
N GLY A 195 2.00 4.23 -7.00
CA GLY A 195 3.04 3.34 -7.51
C GLY A 195 2.69 1.84 -7.44
N ILE A 196 1.63 1.47 -6.71
CA ILE A 196 1.18 0.09 -6.57
C ILE A 196 0.32 -0.29 -7.78
N GLU A 197 0.64 -1.41 -8.41
CA GLU A 197 -0.16 -1.95 -9.51
C GLU A 197 -1.33 -2.78 -8.95
N HIS A 198 -2.53 -2.55 -9.47
CA HIS A 198 -3.72 -3.32 -9.16
C HIS A 198 -4.06 -4.24 -10.32
N LEU A 199 -4.06 -5.55 -10.08
CA LEU A 199 -4.43 -6.55 -11.07
C LEU A 199 -5.90 -6.93 -10.91
N GLN A 200 -6.69 -6.46 -11.86
CA GLN A 200 -8.09 -6.87 -11.98
C GLN A 200 -8.23 -8.18 -12.75
N THR A 201 -9.40 -8.78 -12.65
CA THR A 201 -9.79 -9.99 -13.39
C THR A 201 -9.46 -9.95 -14.87
N SER A 202 -9.78 -8.85 -15.56
CA SER A 202 -9.51 -8.70 -17.00
C SER A 202 -8.02 -8.81 -17.32
N ASN A 203 -7.17 -8.19 -16.51
CA ASN A 203 -5.71 -8.24 -16.70
C ASN A 203 -5.16 -9.67 -16.53
N VAL A 204 -5.70 -10.42 -15.55
CA VAL A 204 -5.29 -11.80 -15.30
C VAL A 204 -5.73 -12.70 -16.48
N VAL A 205 -6.96 -12.55 -16.93
CA VAL A 205 -7.49 -13.32 -18.08
C VAL A 205 -6.71 -13.02 -19.36
N GLU A 206 -6.42 -11.77 -19.66
CA GLU A 206 -5.57 -11.40 -20.80
C GLU A 206 -4.19 -12.08 -20.74
N ARG A 207 -3.57 -12.12 -19.56
CA ARG A 207 -2.28 -12.81 -19.38
C ARG A 207 -2.39 -14.32 -19.53
N ILE A 208 -3.50 -14.93 -19.12
CA ILE A 208 -3.78 -16.36 -19.37
C ILE A 208 -3.88 -16.65 -20.86
N LEU A 209 -4.50 -15.76 -21.61
CA LEU A 209 -4.71 -15.91 -23.06
C LEU A 209 -3.48 -15.52 -23.88
N ASP A 210 -2.51 -14.80 -23.31
CA ASP A 210 -1.29 -14.42 -24.01
C ASP A 210 -0.53 -15.66 -24.48
N LYS A 211 -0.26 -15.72 -25.79
CA LYS A 211 0.46 -16.82 -26.44
C LYS A 211 1.83 -17.07 -25.82
N LYS A 212 2.51 -16.04 -25.30
CA LYS A 212 3.81 -16.15 -24.65
C LYS A 212 3.72 -16.89 -23.30
N ASN A 213 2.61 -16.77 -22.61
CA ASN A 213 2.36 -17.42 -21.32
C ASN A 213 1.73 -18.80 -21.46
N ARG A 214 1.14 -19.11 -22.61
CA ARG A 214 0.34 -20.33 -22.85
C ARG A 214 1.06 -21.62 -22.47
N ILE A 215 2.35 -21.74 -22.79
CA ILE A 215 3.13 -22.96 -22.48
C ILE A 215 3.32 -23.12 -20.96
N SER A 216 3.61 -22.02 -20.26
CA SER A 216 3.77 -22.05 -18.79
C SER A 216 2.45 -22.39 -18.10
N ILE A 217 1.35 -21.83 -18.56
CA ILE A 217 0.00 -22.11 -18.08
C ILE A 217 -0.38 -23.56 -18.33
N LEU A 218 -0.10 -24.09 -19.52
CA LEU A 218 -0.35 -25.52 -19.83
C LEU A 218 0.43 -26.46 -18.91
N ARG A 219 1.71 -26.17 -18.66
CA ARG A 219 2.53 -26.95 -17.71
C ARG A 219 1.96 -26.90 -16.30
N TYR A 220 1.57 -25.73 -15.86
CA TYR A 220 0.94 -25.56 -14.57
C TYR A 220 -0.38 -26.34 -14.45
N TRP A 221 -1.27 -26.23 -15.47
CA TRP A 221 -2.51 -27.00 -15.52
C TRP A 221 -2.30 -28.51 -15.47
N LEU A 222 -1.22 -29.00 -16.06
CA LEU A 222 -0.86 -30.42 -16.01
C LEU A 222 -0.36 -30.85 -14.63
N SER A 223 0.25 -29.95 -13.86
CA SER A 223 0.84 -30.24 -12.56
C SER A 223 -0.13 -30.20 -11.38
N ILE A 224 -1.25 -29.43 -11.48
CA ILE A 224 -2.20 -29.25 -10.40
C ILE A 224 -3.28 -30.36 -10.36
N SER A 225 -3.89 -30.56 -9.18
CA SER A 225 -4.96 -31.53 -8.98
C SER A 225 -6.24 -31.18 -9.76
N LYS A 226 -7.13 -32.18 -9.92
CA LYS A 226 -8.43 -31.93 -10.56
C LYS A 226 -9.28 -30.96 -9.75
N GLU A 227 -9.20 -31.06 -8.43
CA GLU A 227 -9.93 -30.22 -7.48
C GLU A 227 -9.49 -28.75 -7.61
N LEU A 228 -8.18 -28.50 -7.68
CA LEU A 228 -7.65 -27.15 -7.86
C LEU A 228 -8.03 -26.56 -9.22
N ARG A 229 -7.96 -27.37 -10.29
CA ARG A 229 -8.45 -26.95 -11.62
C ARG A 229 -9.93 -26.54 -11.59
N PHE A 230 -10.76 -27.32 -10.90
CA PHE A 230 -12.16 -27.00 -10.74
C PHE A 230 -12.38 -25.69 -9.99
N LEU A 231 -11.64 -25.46 -8.90
CA LEU A 231 -11.71 -24.21 -8.14
C LEU A 231 -11.35 -23.00 -8.99
N VAL A 232 -10.27 -23.07 -9.77
CA VAL A 232 -9.84 -21.98 -10.68
C VAL A 232 -10.91 -21.73 -11.74
N LEU A 233 -11.41 -22.78 -12.41
CA LEU A 233 -12.46 -22.62 -13.43
C LEU A 233 -13.76 -22.06 -12.84
N ASN A 234 -14.16 -22.53 -11.66
CA ASN A 234 -15.34 -22.04 -10.96
C ASN A 234 -15.17 -20.57 -10.55
N HIS A 235 -13.98 -20.19 -10.12
CA HIS A 235 -13.68 -18.80 -9.80
C HIS A 235 -13.82 -17.90 -11.05
N ILE A 236 -13.21 -18.29 -12.17
CA ILE A 236 -13.34 -17.58 -13.44
C ILE A 236 -14.81 -17.45 -13.87
N ALA A 237 -15.60 -18.52 -13.75
CA ALA A 237 -17.00 -18.53 -14.17
C ALA A 237 -17.90 -17.65 -13.30
N ASN A 238 -17.52 -17.39 -12.04
CA ASN A 238 -18.31 -16.61 -11.09
C ASN A 238 -17.81 -15.15 -10.91
N MET A 239 -16.81 -14.73 -11.69
CA MET A 239 -16.27 -13.38 -11.56
C MET A 239 -17.31 -12.30 -11.89
N PRO A 240 -17.43 -11.23 -11.09
CA PRO A 240 -18.23 -10.07 -11.44
C PRO A 240 -17.56 -9.30 -12.58
N GLY A 241 -18.24 -9.13 -13.70
CA GLY A 241 -17.71 -8.38 -14.85
C GLY A 241 -18.72 -8.22 -15.97
N ASN A 242 -18.34 -7.50 -17.02
CA ASN A 242 -19.16 -7.33 -18.21
C ASN A 242 -19.21 -8.68 -18.95
N ARG A 243 -20.21 -9.51 -18.57
CA ARG A 243 -20.33 -10.95 -18.92
C ARG A 243 -20.02 -11.23 -20.40
N LYS A 244 -20.46 -10.37 -21.29
CA LYS A 244 -20.34 -10.63 -22.74
C LYS A 244 -18.91 -10.65 -23.25
N ASN A 245 -18.03 -9.74 -22.77
CA ASN A 245 -16.62 -9.73 -23.17
C ASN A 245 -15.82 -10.79 -22.42
N LEU A 246 -16.21 -11.10 -21.18
CA LEU A 246 -15.54 -12.10 -20.36
C LEU A 246 -15.87 -13.52 -20.83
N ASP A 247 -17.13 -13.78 -21.24
CA ASP A 247 -17.56 -15.08 -21.75
C ASP A 247 -16.80 -15.45 -23.04
N ASP A 248 -16.54 -14.50 -23.93
CA ASP A 248 -15.74 -14.73 -25.14
C ASP A 248 -14.26 -15.02 -24.80
N GLN A 249 -13.69 -14.33 -23.81
CA GLN A 249 -12.33 -14.57 -23.35
C GLN A 249 -12.18 -15.89 -22.59
N ILE A 250 -13.16 -16.23 -21.71
CA ILE A 250 -13.19 -17.49 -20.98
C ILE A 250 -13.33 -18.68 -21.94
N ALA A 251 -14.06 -18.52 -23.04
CA ALA A 251 -14.26 -19.57 -24.03
C ALA A 251 -12.94 -20.11 -24.63
N ASP A 252 -11.89 -19.32 -24.63
CA ASP A 252 -10.56 -19.70 -25.15
C ASP A 252 -9.62 -20.28 -24.08
N ILE A 253 -10.01 -20.31 -22.81
CA ILE A 253 -9.19 -20.89 -21.73
C ILE A 253 -9.07 -22.41 -21.94
N PRO A 254 -7.83 -22.96 -21.84
CA PRO A 254 -7.63 -24.38 -21.97
C PRO A 254 -8.27 -25.15 -20.81
N ALA A 255 -9.09 -26.15 -21.11
CA ALA A 255 -9.71 -27.05 -20.13
C ALA A 255 -9.51 -28.52 -20.52
N PHE A 256 -9.56 -29.40 -19.51
CA PHE A 256 -9.37 -30.83 -19.74
C PHE A 256 -10.72 -31.57 -19.90
N THR A 257 -10.75 -32.48 -20.85
CA THR A 257 -11.81 -33.49 -20.92
C THR A 257 -11.64 -34.55 -19.82
N SER A 258 -12.67 -35.36 -19.62
CA SER A 258 -12.62 -36.58 -18.75
C SER A 258 -11.53 -37.55 -19.15
N MET A 259 -11.11 -37.54 -20.42
CA MET A 259 -10.02 -38.33 -20.97
C MET A 259 -8.65 -37.66 -20.89
N GLY A 260 -8.52 -36.54 -20.19
CA GLY A 260 -7.26 -35.82 -20.01
C GLY A 260 -6.75 -35.05 -21.26
N ARG A 261 -7.57 -34.88 -22.30
CA ARG A 261 -7.21 -34.09 -23.47
C ARG A 261 -7.52 -32.62 -23.24
N LEU A 262 -6.64 -31.76 -23.71
CA LEU A 262 -6.76 -30.31 -23.55
C LEU A 262 -7.46 -29.69 -24.77
N TYR A 263 -8.52 -28.94 -24.50
CA TYR A 263 -9.27 -28.18 -25.49
C TYR A 263 -9.57 -26.78 -24.98
N SER A 264 -9.88 -25.86 -25.88
CA SER A 264 -10.48 -24.58 -25.48
C SER A 264 -11.85 -24.85 -24.86
N PHE A 265 -12.23 -24.10 -23.82
CA PHE A 265 -13.46 -24.34 -23.06
C PHE A 265 -14.72 -24.36 -23.94
N ASN A 266 -14.78 -23.51 -24.97
CA ASN A 266 -15.86 -23.46 -25.96
C ASN A 266 -16.00 -24.73 -26.82
N LYS A 267 -14.97 -25.58 -26.87
CA LYS A 267 -14.99 -26.86 -27.61
C LYS A 267 -15.35 -28.05 -26.73
N LEU A 268 -15.54 -27.84 -25.45
CA LEU A 268 -15.99 -28.86 -24.54
C LEU A 268 -17.51 -28.94 -24.60
N LEU A 269 -18.03 -30.04 -25.12
CA LEU A 269 -19.43 -30.36 -25.00
C LEU A 269 -19.72 -30.73 -23.53
N THR A 270 -20.52 -29.92 -22.89
CA THR A 270 -21.07 -30.26 -21.59
C THR A 270 -22.17 -31.32 -21.82
N SER A 271 -21.96 -32.54 -21.36
CA SER A 271 -23.08 -33.48 -21.22
C SER A 271 -24.06 -32.90 -20.21
N ARG A 272 -25.27 -32.60 -20.66
CA ARG A 272 -26.41 -32.32 -19.80
C ARG A 272 -26.83 -33.59 -19.06
#